data_84eeab208f0ccc08df65e18846622cbc
#
_entry.id   84eeab208f0ccc08df65e18846622cbc
#
_cell.length_a   1.000
_cell.length_b   1.000
_cell.length_c   1.000
_cell.angle_alpha   90.00
_cell.angle_beta   90.00
_cell.angle_gamma   90.00
#
_symmetry.space_group_name_H-M   'P 1'
#
loop_
_entity.id
_entity.type
_entity.pdbx_description
1 polymer ?
#
loop_
_entity_poly.entity_id
_entity_poly.type
_entity_poly.pdbx_seq_one_letter_code
_entity_poly.pdbx_strand_id
1 'polypeptide(L)'
;MASGTNQQAARLWQAVLGKIEMAIPRPSFDTWIAGSIGVSFDDGELKVSVEDAFTAKYLEDRLLGIIETELRNVGGEGNHVTFMVGGERAPVNSGHGGNEQPSSADDRPSTDDDDPPQPEKGRFYLRKPELNSRYTFDSFVVGDSNELAYAAAKASSESPGHAFNPLVLYSGVGLGKTHLLHAIGHVVRSQGLECVYTTCEEFTNQYVSAIQQGNTEQFRNMYRSADVLLLDDIQFLIAKEQTQEGFFHTFNALHMANRQIVITSDRPIASLSVLEPRITSRLMGGLVADIQSPPLETRLAILQFKAKQLKCHIPAEVLEFLAQRIQSNIRELEGNLNRVAAWSQFRDVEITIEDVTRITAGTLGQGHGITITDTTVIAAVSDHFGIAADHIKGKSRRKMTVLCRQVAMYLLREETSLSLNAIGKLLGGRDHSTVLHGHERVSSRIELDDSLRGDVLKIRNSILGGS
;
A
#
# COMPACT_ATOMS: atom_id res chain seq x y z
N MET A 1 -32.44 21.20 29.13
CA MET A 1 -31.42 22.10 28.54
C MET A 1 -30.32 21.32 27.78
N ALA A 2 -30.22 19.99 27.88
CA ALA A 2 -29.18 19.22 27.22
C ALA A 2 -29.36 18.99 25.69
N SER A 3 -30.55 19.18 25.12
CA SER A 3 -30.78 18.96 23.68
C SER A 3 -30.30 20.09 22.78
N GLY A 4 -30.08 21.28 23.30
CA GLY A 4 -29.66 22.45 22.53
C GLY A 4 -28.16 22.49 22.29
N THR A 5 -27.37 22.06 23.25
CA THR A 5 -25.88 22.06 23.21
C THR A 5 -25.33 21.07 22.20
N ASN A 6 -25.94 19.88 22.09
CA ASN A 6 -25.53 18.86 21.12
C ASN A 6 -25.79 19.28 19.67
N GLN A 7 -26.88 20.02 19.42
CA GLN A 7 -27.21 20.45 18.06
C GLN A 7 -26.31 21.61 17.59
N GLN A 8 -25.89 22.46 18.53
CA GLN A 8 -24.95 23.54 18.29
C GLN A 8 -23.54 23.02 18.01
N ALA A 9 -23.06 22.03 18.80
CA ALA A 9 -21.76 21.36 18.59
C ALA A 9 -21.69 20.70 17.23
N ALA A 10 -22.73 19.96 16.84
CA ALA A 10 -22.78 19.28 15.53
C ALA A 10 -22.75 20.28 14.35
N ARG A 11 -23.47 21.39 14.45
CA ARG A 11 -23.46 22.46 13.41
C ARG A 11 -22.11 23.15 13.32
N LEU A 12 -21.51 23.48 14.47
CA LEU A 12 -20.20 24.10 14.52
C LEU A 12 -19.14 23.21 13.92
N TRP A 13 -19.15 21.91 14.31
CA TRP A 13 -18.21 20.94 13.76
C TRP A 13 -18.38 20.74 12.24
N GLN A 14 -19.59 20.64 11.73
CA GLN A 14 -19.83 20.55 10.29
C GLN A 14 -19.31 21.77 9.51
N ALA A 15 -19.44 22.97 10.06
CA ALA A 15 -18.89 24.18 9.44
C ALA A 15 -17.34 24.14 9.42
N VAL A 16 -16.72 23.64 10.49
CA VAL A 16 -15.26 23.43 10.57
C VAL A 16 -14.81 22.34 9.58
N LEU A 17 -15.54 21.22 9.50
CA LEU A 17 -15.26 20.15 8.53
C LEU A 17 -15.22 20.65 7.08
N GLY A 18 -16.19 21.47 6.69
CA GLY A 18 -16.23 22.05 5.34
C GLY A 18 -15.02 22.95 5.02
N LYS A 19 -14.42 23.59 6.03
CA LYS A 19 -13.19 24.38 5.88
C LYS A 19 -11.95 23.49 5.80
N ILE A 20 -11.87 22.47 6.64
CA ILE A 20 -10.75 21.53 6.67
C ILE A 20 -10.69 20.72 5.38
N GLU A 21 -11.83 20.33 4.79
CA GLU A 21 -11.88 19.62 3.50
C GLU A 21 -11.19 20.39 2.37
N MET A 22 -11.19 21.74 2.45
CA MET A 22 -10.48 22.60 1.49
C MET A 22 -9.00 22.81 1.85
N ALA A 23 -8.61 22.61 3.10
CA ALA A 23 -7.28 22.89 3.63
C ALA A 23 -6.32 21.69 3.60
N ILE A 24 -6.84 20.47 3.54
CA ILE A 24 -6.03 19.25 3.56
C ILE A 24 -6.34 18.34 2.35
N PRO A 25 -5.40 17.44 1.94
CA PRO A 25 -5.65 16.50 0.86
C PRO A 25 -6.86 15.59 1.15
N ARG A 26 -7.74 15.44 0.15
CA ARG A 26 -8.99 14.66 0.28
C ARG A 26 -8.81 13.24 0.86
N PRO A 27 -7.77 12.45 0.49
CA PRO A 27 -7.55 11.14 1.12
C PRO A 27 -7.30 11.22 2.63
N SER A 28 -6.62 12.28 3.10
CA SER A 28 -6.38 12.49 4.54
C SER A 28 -7.65 12.93 5.27
N PHE A 29 -8.49 13.74 4.62
CA PHE A 29 -9.78 14.12 5.15
C PHE A 29 -10.71 12.91 5.31
N ASP A 30 -10.87 12.12 4.24
CA ASP A 30 -11.75 10.95 4.21
C ASP A 30 -11.32 9.87 5.22
N THR A 31 -10.01 9.75 5.46
CA THR A 31 -9.46 8.73 6.36
C THR A 31 -9.57 9.12 7.84
N TRP A 32 -9.30 10.40 8.17
CA TRP A 32 -9.07 10.79 9.56
C TRP A 32 -10.17 11.65 10.18
N ILE A 33 -10.91 12.41 9.36
CA ILE A 33 -11.82 13.46 9.86
C ILE A 33 -13.27 13.21 9.47
N ALA A 34 -13.54 12.69 8.29
CA ALA A 34 -14.90 12.57 7.72
C ALA A 34 -15.89 11.81 8.63
N GLY A 35 -15.39 10.84 9.44
CA GLY A 35 -16.20 10.07 10.38
C GLY A 35 -16.43 10.69 11.75
N SER A 36 -15.85 11.88 12.01
CA SER A 36 -15.92 12.54 13.32
C SER A 36 -17.19 13.35 13.52
N ILE A 37 -17.66 13.45 14.78
CA ILE A 37 -18.93 14.11 15.14
C ILE A 37 -18.72 15.05 16.32
N GLY A 38 -19.20 16.31 16.21
CA GLY A 38 -19.25 17.24 17.33
C GLY A 38 -20.33 16.84 18.34
N VAL A 39 -19.91 16.59 19.58
CA VAL A 39 -20.76 16.02 20.64
C VAL A 39 -21.27 17.08 21.61
N SER A 40 -20.41 17.96 22.09
CA SER A 40 -20.80 19.05 22.98
C SER A 40 -19.93 20.29 22.76
N PHE A 41 -20.48 21.46 23.04
CA PHE A 41 -19.77 22.73 22.98
C PHE A 41 -20.14 23.55 24.22
N ASP A 42 -19.21 23.64 25.18
CA ASP A 42 -19.39 24.34 26.46
C ASP A 42 -18.11 25.13 26.80
N ASP A 43 -18.27 26.35 27.29
CA ASP A 43 -17.15 27.22 27.74
C ASP A 43 -15.98 27.37 26.76
N GLY A 44 -16.28 27.35 25.42
CA GLY A 44 -15.27 27.45 24.38
C GLY A 44 -14.57 26.12 24.04
N GLU A 45 -14.89 24.99 24.72
CA GLU A 45 -14.42 23.67 24.41
C GLU A 45 -15.40 22.93 23.52
N LEU A 46 -14.95 22.55 22.31
CA LEU A 46 -15.68 21.66 21.40
C LEU A 46 -15.19 20.23 21.56
N LYS A 47 -16.06 19.35 22.07
CA LYS A 47 -15.76 17.92 22.16
C LYS A 47 -16.20 17.20 20.89
N VAL A 48 -15.25 16.52 20.26
CA VAL A 48 -15.44 15.80 19.00
C VAL A 48 -15.23 14.30 19.23
N SER A 49 -16.24 13.51 18.89
CA SER A 49 -16.16 12.05 18.91
C SER A 49 -15.49 11.54 17.63
N VAL A 50 -14.54 10.63 17.78
CA VAL A 50 -13.83 9.93 16.71
C VAL A 50 -13.95 8.42 16.89
N GLU A 51 -13.68 7.64 15.84
CA GLU A 51 -13.90 6.19 15.85
C GLU A 51 -12.98 5.43 16.81
N ASP A 52 -11.72 5.89 16.97
CA ASP A 52 -10.71 5.21 17.77
C ASP A 52 -9.66 6.16 18.36
N ALA A 53 -8.88 5.64 19.33
CA ALA A 53 -7.83 6.40 20.02
C ALA A 53 -6.63 6.78 19.12
N PHE A 54 -6.40 6.04 18.04
CA PHE A 54 -5.33 6.35 17.10
C PHE A 54 -5.71 7.56 16.25
N THR A 55 -6.96 7.62 15.79
CA THR A 55 -7.52 8.78 15.10
C THR A 55 -7.48 10.01 15.99
N ALA A 56 -7.90 9.90 17.27
CA ALA A 56 -7.79 11.01 18.22
C ALA A 56 -6.36 11.54 18.34
N LYS A 57 -5.43 10.66 18.58
CA LYS A 57 -4.00 11.01 18.71
C LYS A 57 -3.41 11.58 17.42
N TYR A 58 -3.76 11.04 16.26
CA TYR A 58 -3.32 11.58 14.98
C TYR A 58 -3.83 13.01 14.73
N LEU A 59 -5.11 13.27 15.08
CA LEU A 59 -5.69 14.59 14.98
C LEU A 59 -5.01 15.58 15.92
N GLU A 60 -4.72 15.16 17.17
CA GLU A 60 -3.99 15.96 18.14
C GLU A 60 -2.53 16.25 17.71
N ASP A 61 -1.79 15.23 17.26
CA ASP A 61 -0.37 15.37 16.95
C ASP A 61 -0.11 16.08 15.61
N ARG A 62 -1.01 15.96 14.64
CA ARG A 62 -0.75 16.38 13.25
C ARG A 62 -1.69 17.46 12.71
N LEU A 63 -2.93 17.49 13.14
CA LEU A 63 -3.95 18.35 12.54
C LEU A 63 -4.55 19.34 13.51
N LEU A 64 -4.24 19.28 14.82
CA LEU A 64 -4.80 20.14 15.85
C LEU A 64 -4.66 21.62 15.50
N GLY A 65 -3.48 22.06 15.06
CA GLY A 65 -3.24 23.46 14.70
C GLY A 65 -4.10 23.97 13.53
N ILE A 66 -4.37 23.13 12.53
CA ILE A 66 -5.25 23.46 11.41
C ILE A 66 -6.71 23.51 11.89
N ILE A 67 -7.11 22.50 12.66
CA ILE A 67 -8.49 22.37 13.19
C ILE A 67 -8.82 23.54 14.10
N GLU A 68 -7.93 23.89 15.02
CA GLU A 68 -8.14 25.03 15.92
C GLU A 68 -8.17 26.39 15.19
N THR A 69 -7.36 26.53 14.13
CA THR A 69 -7.37 27.72 13.30
C THR A 69 -8.73 27.87 12.60
N GLU A 70 -9.26 26.80 12.02
CA GLU A 70 -10.56 26.85 11.37
C GLU A 70 -11.73 26.94 12.39
N LEU A 71 -11.57 26.36 13.58
CA LEU A 71 -12.53 26.50 14.67
C LEU A 71 -12.63 27.97 15.14
N ARG A 72 -11.50 28.69 15.26
CA ARG A 72 -11.47 30.12 15.59
C ARG A 72 -12.08 30.98 14.49
N ASN A 73 -11.85 30.62 13.22
CA ASN A 73 -12.42 31.32 12.07
C ASN A 73 -13.96 31.20 12.01
N VAL A 74 -14.52 30.09 12.50
CA VAL A 74 -15.97 29.83 12.46
C VAL A 74 -16.67 30.17 13.77
N GLY A 75 -16.03 29.87 14.92
CA GLY A 75 -16.64 29.95 16.26
C GLY A 75 -16.18 31.11 17.12
N GLY A 76 -15.18 31.91 16.70
CA GLY A 76 -14.62 33.04 17.46
C GLY A 76 -13.33 32.68 18.23
N GLU A 77 -12.64 33.74 18.71
CA GLU A 77 -11.39 33.60 19.47
C GLU A 77 -11.62 32.93 20.84
N GLY A 78 -10.71 32.06 21.25
CA GLY A 78 -10.74 31.38 22.54
C GLY A 78 -11.29 29.93 22.50
N ASN A 79 -11.80 29.48 21.34
CA ASN A 79 -12.29 28.10 21.21
C ASN A 79 -11.15 27.11 20.99
N HIS A 80 -11.27 25.95 21.63
CA HIS A 80 -10.35 24.81 21.47
C HIS A 80 -11.15 23.51 21.25
N VAL A 81 -10.48 22.50 20.69
CA VAL A 81 -11.10 21.20 20.39
C VAL A 81 -10.45 20.09 21.22
N THR A 82 -11.27 19.18 21.72
CA THR A 82 -10.81 17.97 22.42
C THR A 82 -11.42 16.74 21.74
N PHE A 83 -10.59 15.75 21.43
CA PHE A 83 -11.05 14.53 20.79
C PHE A 83 -11.34 13.45 21.84
N MET A 84 -12.46 12.75 21.65
CA MET A 84 -12.86 11.64 22.53
C MET A 84 -13.26 10.41 21.71
N VAL A 85 -12.96 9.23 22.23
CA VAL A 85 -13.30 7.96 21.57
C VAL A 85 -14.68 7.52 22.04
N GLY A 86 -15.57 7.27 21.07
CA GLY A 86 -16.87 6.64 21.33
C GLY A 86 -18.02 7.62 21.56
N GLY A 87 -19.05 7.49 20.73
CA GLY A 87 -20.39 8.06 20.89
C GLY A 87 -21.31 7.43 19.85
N GLU A 88 -22.45 6.92 20.32
CA GLU A 88 -23.47 6.25 19.51
C GLU A 88 -23.87 7.08 18.28
N ARG A 89 -23.88 6.47 17.10
CA ARG A 89 -24.48 7.01 15.89
C ARG A 89 -25.97 7.21 16.12
N ALA A 90 -26.43 8.45 16.09
CA ALA A 90 -27.86 8.74 15.95
C ALA A 90 -28.35 8.23 14.58
N PRO A 91 -29.50 7.52 14.52
CA PRO A 91 -30.00 6.98 13.26
C PRO A 91 -30.51 8.08 12.34
N VAL A 92 -30.08 8.05 11.10
CA VAL A 92 -30.64 8.85 10.01
C VAL A 92 -32.05 8.36 9.73
N ASN A 93 -33.01 9.23 9.99
CA ASN A 93 -34.46 9.02 9.83
C ASN A 93 -34.81 9.04 8.32
N SER A 94 -35.13 7.90 7.75
CA SER A 94 -35.90 7.81 6.51
C SER A 94 -37.26 7.23 6.87
N GLY A 95 -38.26 8.16 6.89
CA GLY A 95 -39.63 7.78 7.20
C GLY A 95 -40.30 6.97 6.10
N HIS A 96 -41.06 5.99 6.51
CA HIS A 96 -42.36 5.66 5.92
C HIS A 96 -43.21 4.94 6.95
N GLY A 97 -44.44 5.40 7.06
CA GLY A 97 -45.38 5.06 8.11
C GLY A 97 -46.04 3.68 7.96
N GLY A 98 -46.69 3.27 9.02
CA GLY A 98 -47.61 2.13 9.03
C GLY A 98 -47.87 1.63 10.44
N ASN A 99 -48.96 2.05 10.97
CA ASN A 99 -49.79 1.70 12.12
C ASN A 99 -49.73 0.21 12.54
N GLU A 100 -49.68 -0.08 13.85
CA GLU A 100 -50.76 -0.67 14.67
C GLU A 100 -50.24 -1.11 16.03
N GLN A 101 -51.00 -0.74 17.07
CA GLN A 101 -50.91 -1.10 18.48
C GLN A 101 -51.76 -2.37 18.78
N PRO A 102 -51.96 -2.80 20.05
CA PRO A 102 -51.07 -3.40 21.07
C PRO A 102 -51.70 -4.68 21.65
N SER A 103 -50.98 -5.46 22.48
CA SER A 103 -51.56 -6.19 23.66
C SER A 103 -50.44 -6.83 24.48
N SER A 104 -50.28 -6.43 25.66
CA SER A 104 -50.68 -6.86 27.00
C SER A 104 -50.09 -8.15 27.55
N ALA A 105 -49.53 -7.97 28.73
CA ALA A 105 -49.58 -8.78 29.97
C ALA A 105 -48.41 -9.72 30.30
N ASP A 106 -47.77 -9.34 31.39
CA ASP A 106 -47.46 -10.08 32.61
C ASP A 106 -46.66 -11.39 32.57
N ASP A 107 -45.49 -11.37 33.14
CA ASP A 107 -45.20 -12.05 34.43
C ASP A 107 -43.77 -11.78 34.87
N ARG A 108 -43.62 -11.31 36.14
CA ARG A 108 -42.34 -11.31 36.86
C ARG A 108 -42.26 -12.60 37.71
N PRO A 109 -41.04 -13.07 38.03
CA PRO A 109 -40.53 -12.72 39.34
C PRO A 109 -39.03 -12.35 39.40
N SER A 110 -38.80 -11.48 40.36
CA SER A 110 -37.59 -10.97 40.93
C SER A 110 -36.62 -12.05 41.44
N THR A 111 -35.32 -11.89 41.19
CA THR A 111 -34.27 -12.15 42.19
C THR A 111 -33.16 -11.13 42.03
N ASP A 112 -32.88 -10.45 43.14
CA ASP A 112 -31.77 -9.57 43.40
C ASP A 112 -30.43 -10.28 43.20
N ASP A 113 -29.54 -9.69 42.45
CA ASP A 113 -28.09 -9.72 42.66
C ASP A 113 -27.49 -8.47 42.03
N ASP A 114 -27.37 -7.43 42.87
CA ASP A 114 -26.62 -6.20 42.61
C ASP A 114 -25.11 -6.52 42.69
N ASP A 115 -24.52 -6.89 41.57
CA ASP A 115 -23.07 -6.77 41.36
C ASP A 115 -22.84 -5.77 40.20
N PRO A 116 -22.06 -4.69 40.40
CA PRO A 116 -21.85 -3.71 39.35
C PRO A 116 -21.12 -4.40 38.21
N PRO A 117 -21.51 -4.13 36.92
CA PRO A 117 -20.87 -4.74 35.77
C PRO A 117 -19.39 -4.38 35.80
N GLN A 118 -18.54 -5.39 35.95
CA GLN A 118 -17.09 -5.21 35.75
C GLN A 118 -16.86 -4.67 34.34
N PRO A 119 -15.97 -3.67 34.14
CA PRO A 119 -15.68 -3.18 32.83
C PRO A 119 -15.15 -4.35 31.99
N GLU A 120 -15.89 -4.71 30.95
CA GLU A 120 -15.44 -5.68 29.94
C GLU A 120 -14.08 -5.22 29.45
N LYS A 121 -13.03 -5.94 29.85
CA LYS A 121 -11.66 -5.73 29.34
C LYS A 121 -11.76 -5.76 27.83
N GLY A 122 -11.40 -4.64 27.19
CA GLY A 122 -11.62 -4.35 25.79
C GLY A 122 -11.44 -5.56 24.89
N ARG A 123 -12.49 -5.97 24.20
CA ARG A 123 -12.41 -6.95 23.12
C ARG A 123 -11.47 -6.38 22.08
N PHE A 124 -10.31 -7.01 21.95
CA PHE A 124 -9.36 -6.75 20.88
C PHE A 124 -10.03 -7.21 19.56
N TYR A 125 -10.71 -6.27 18.87
CA TYR A 125 -11.30 -6.55 17.56
C TYR A 125 -10.19 -6.58 16.53
N LEU A 126 -9.58 -7.76 16.34
CA LEU A 126 -8.73 -8.03 15.19
C LEU A 126 -9.62 -8.02 13.94
N ARG A 127 -9.68 -6.89 13.25
CA ARG A 127 -10.39 -6.78 11.99
C ARG A 127 -9.62 -7.59 10.96
N LYS A 128 -10.19 -8.71 10.51
CA LYS A 128 -9.63 -9.47 9.40
C LYS A 128 -9.83 -8.64 8.13
N PRO A 129 -8.78 -8.23 7.41
CA PRO A 129 -8.94 -7.54 6.15
C PRO A 129 -9.77 -8.38 5.17
N GLU A 130 -10.69 -7.74 4.48
CA GLU A 130 -11.53 -8.39 3.49
C GLU A 130 -10.76 -8.61 2.18
N LEU A 131 -11.05 -9.72 1.51
CA LEU A 131 -10.51 -10.00 0.19
C LEU A 131 -11.22 -9.12 -0.85
N ASN A 132 -10.44 -8.51 -1.75
CA ASN A 132 -11.00 -7.75 -2.86
C ASN A 132 -11.70 -8.67 -3.85
N SER A 133 -13.01 -8.52 -4.01
CA SER A 133 -13.85 -9.36 -4.89
C SER A 133 -13.46 -9.31 -6.38
N ARG A 134 -12.70 -8.29 -6.80
CA ARG A 134 -12.23 -8.14 -8.18
C ARG A 134 -11.00 -8.98 -8.50
N TYR A 135 -10.28 -9.47 -7.48
CA TYR A 135 -9.03 -10.18 -7.63
C TYR A 135 -9.27 -11.69 -7.54
N THR A 136 -9.68 -12.28 -8.67
CA THR A 136 -9.95 -13.71 -8.83
C THR A 136 -9.02 -14.33 -9.87
N PHE A 137 -8.87 -15.64 -9.91
CA PHE A 137 -8.11 -16.31 -10.97
C PHE A 137 -8.71 -16.05 -12.37
N ASP A 138 -10.03 -15.96 -12.50
CA ASP A 138 -10.69 -15.68 -13.77
C ASP A 138 -10.42 -14.25 -14.28
N SER A 139 -10.12 -13.33 -13.39
CA SER A 139 -9.77 -11.94 -13.75
C SER A 139 -8.28 -11.71 -13.95
N PHE A 140 -7.45 -12.73 -13.74
CA PHE A 140 -6.01 -12.66 -13.94
C PHE A 140 -5.64 -13.12 -15.34
N VAL A 141 -4.97 -12.25 -16.11
CA VAL A 141 -4.53 -12.58 -17.47
C VAL A 141 -3.20 -13.30 -17.41
N VAL A 142 -3.16 -14.55 -17.86
CA VAL A 142 -1.97 -15.40 -17.86
C VAL A 142 -1.18 -15.20 -19.15
N GLY A 143 0.14 -15.19 -19.03
CA GLY A 143 1.10 -15.16 -20.14
C GLY A 143 2.44 -15.70 -19.66
N ASP A 144 3.43 -15.84 -20.56
CA ASP A 144 4.73 -16.45 -20.27
C ASP A 144 5.45 -15.82 -19.06
N SER A 145 5.22 -14.51 -18.83
CA SER A 145 5.85 -13.75 -17.76
C SER A 145 5.31 -14.05 -16.35
N ASN A 146 4.16 -14.76 -16.23
CA ASN A 146 3.51 -15.02 -14.95
C ASN A 146 2.90 -16.43 -14.82
N GLU A 147 3.08 -17.29 -15.82
CA GLU A 147 2.48 -18.63 -15.88
C GLU A 147 2.85 -19.49 -14.69
N LEU A 148 4.15 -19.53 -14.32
CA LEU A 148 4.62 -20.32 -13.19
C LEU A 148 3.99 -19.83 -11.86
N ALA A 149 3.94 -18.52 -11.65
CA ALA A 149 3.37 -17.93 -10.44
C ALA A 149 1.85 -18.20 -10.36
N TYR A 150 1.15 -18.11 -11.51
CA TYR A 150 -0.28 -18.43 -11.59
C TYR A 150 -0.54 -19.92 -11.31
N ALA A 151 0.19 -20.82 -11.95
CA ALA A 151 0.04 -22.26 -11.75
C ALA A 151 0.32 -22.68 -10.30
N ALA A 152 1.38 -22.13 -9.70
CA ALA A 152 1.73 -22.38 -8.32
C ALA A 152 0.67 -21.85 -7.35
N ALA A 153 0.15 -20.63 -7.59
CA ALA A 153 -0.92 -20.04 -6.80
C ALA A 153 -2.20 -20.89 -6.87
N LYS A 154 -2.56 -21.35 -8.07
CA LYS A 154 -3.73 -22.20 -8.28
C LYS A 154 -3.59 -23.54 -7.56
N ALA A 155 -2.47 -24.24 -7.74
CA ALA A 155 -2.19 -25.51 -7.07
C ALA A 155 -2.21 -25.37 -5.54
N SER A 156 -1.63 -24.29 -4.98
CA SER A 156 -1.65 -24.02 -3.54
C SER A 156 -3.05 -23.70 -3.01
N SER A 157 -3.93 -23.15 -3.84
CA SER A 157 -5.32 -22.90 -3.46
C SER A 157 -6.22 -24.14 -3.54
N GLU A 158 -5.94 -25.06 -4.46
CA GLU A 158 -6.70 -26.31 -4.64
C GLU A 158 -6.32 -27.37 -3.59
N SER A 159 -5.06 -27.41 -3.16
CA SER A 159 -4.52 -28.37 -2.19
C SER A 159 -3.63 -27.68 -1.15
N PRO A 160 -4.21 -26.89 -0.24
CA PRO A 160 -3.43 -26.12 0.74
C PRO A 160 -2.58 -27.03 1.65
N GLY A 161 -1.33 -26.63 1.88
CA GLY A 161 -0.37 -27.35 2.72
C GLY A 161 0.35 -28.53 2.06
N HIS A 162 -0.09 -28.95 0.87
CA HIS A 162 0.43 -30.13 0.20
C HIS A 162 1.26 -29.86 -1.08
N ALA A 163 0.88 -28.83 -1.86
CA ALA A 163 1.55 -28.58 -3.13
C ALA A 163 2.90 -27.85 -2.94
N PHE A 164 2.85 -26.57 -2.60
CA PHE A 164 4.03 -25.72 -2.44
C PHE A 164 3.90 -24.93 -1.14
N ASN A 165 4.65 -25.31 -0.10
CA ASN A 165 4.54 -24.69 1.21
C ASN A 165 5.91 -24.44 1.85
N PRO A 166 6.32 -23.16 2.05
CA PRO A 166 5.60 -21.94 1.64
C PRO A 166 5.62 -21.70 0.12
N LEU A 167 4.64 -20.94 -0.38
CA LEU A 167 4.69 -20.34 -1.71
C LEU A 167 5.10 -18.87 -1.55
N VAL A 168 6.15 -18.46 -2.25
CA VAL A 168 6.62 -17.08 -2.28
C VAL A 168 6.47 -16.52 -3.69
N LEU A 169 5.69 -15.45 -3.83
CA LEU A 169 5.50 -14.72 -5.09
C LEU A 169 6.29 -13.42 -5.02
N TYR A 170 7.24 -13.20 -5.92
CA TYR A 170 7.96 -11.93 -5.96
C TYR A 170 7.87 -11.26 -7.32
N SER A 171 7.88 -9.94 -7.32
CA SER A 171 7.90 -9.13 -8.55
C SER A 171 8.15 -7.67 -8.23
N GLY A 172 8.44 -6.88 -9.23
CA GLY A 172 8.34 -5.42 -9.12
C GLY A 172 6.93 -4.95 -8.70
N VAL A 173 6.81 -3.64 -8.45
CA VAL A 173 5.55 -3.03 -8.01
C VAL A 173 4.49 -3.11 -9.12
N GLY A 174 3.25 -3.45 -8.76
CA GLY A 174 2.09 -3.37 -9.66
C GLY A 174 2.00 -4.46 -10.72
N LEU A 175 2.65 -5.61 -10.54
CA LEU A 175 2.64 -6.74 -11.50
C LEU A 175 1.64 -7.86 -11.16
N GLY A 176 0.85 -7.74 -10.08
CA GLY A 176 -0.26 -8.66 -9.80
C GLY A 176 -0.04 -9.62 -8.62
N LYS A 177 1.01 -9.47 -7.78
CA LYS A 177 1.22 -10.28 -6.57
C LYS A 177 -0.01 -10.33 -5.66
N THR A 178 -0.47 -9.17 -5.23
CA THR A 178 -1.66 -9.02 -4.37
C THR A 178 -2.91 -9.62 -5.03
N HIS A 179 -3.03 -9.52 -6.37
CA HIS A 179 -4.14 -10.12 -7.11
C HIS A 179 -4.14 -11.65 -6.93
N LEU A 180 -3.01 -12.32 -7.17
CA LEU A 180 -2.89 -13.78 -6.99
C LEU A 180 -3.12 -14.18 -5.52
N LEU A 181 -2.62 -13.39 -4.57
CA LEU A 181 -2.83 -13.63 -3.15
C LEU A 181 -4.32 -13.63 -2.79
N HIS A 182 -5.08 -12.62 -3.25
CA HIS A 182 -6.54 -12.58 -3.06
C HIS A 182 -7.28 -13.69 -3.82
N ALA A 183 -6.82 -14.05 -5.02
CA ALA A 183 -7.41 -15.14 -5.80
C ALA A 183 -7.31 -16.48 -5.06
N ILE A 184 -6.15 -16.77 -4.45
CA ILE A 184 -5.98 -17.92 -3.55
C ILE A 184 -7.00 -17.86 -2.42
N GLY A 185 -7.09 -16.71 -1.75
CA GLY A 185 -8.00 -16.52 -0.62
C GLY A 185 -9.48 -16.77 -0.97
N HIS A 186 -9.93 -16.36 -2.15
CA HIS A 186 -11.29 -16.62 -2.62
C HIS A 186 -11.57 -18.11 -2.81
N VAL A 187 -10.64 -18.85 -3.44
CA VAL A 187 -10.79 -20.30 -3.64
C VAL A 187 -10.80 -21.02 -2.30
N VAL A 188 -9.86 -20.71 -1.41
CA VAL A 188 -9.76 -21.32 -0.08
C VAL A 188 -11.03 -21.10 0.73
N ARG A 189 -11.57 -19.87 0.74
CA ARG A 189 -12.83 -19.57 1.44
C ARG A 189 -14.03 -20.29 0.82
N SER A 190 -14.05 -20.48 -0.49
CA SER A 190 -15.11 -21.23 -1.17
C SER A 190 -15.12 -22.73 -0.80
N GLN A 191 -13.98 -23.26 -0.36
CA GLN A 191 -13.82 -24.63 0.17
C GLN A 191 -14.21 -24.75 1.65
N GLY A 192 -14.60 -23.63 2.30
CA GLY A 192 -14.96 -23.62 3.74
C GLY A 192 -13.76 -23.60 4.68
N LEU A 193 -12.54 -23.35 4.18
CA LEU A 193 -11.31 -23.29 4.96
C LEU A 193 -11.11 -21.88 5.56
N GLU A 194 -10.48 -21.83 6.74
CA GLU A 194 -10.16 -20.58 7.41
C GLU A 194 -8.95 -19.91 6.75
N CYS A 195 -9.19 -18.78 6.08
CA CYS A 195 -8.18 -18.02 5.38
C CYS A 195 -7.95 -16.67 6.06
N VAL A 196 -6.72 -16.43 6.51
CA VAL A 196 -6.28 -15.15 7.06
C VAL A 196 -5.42 -14.43 6.02
N TYR A 197 -5.92 -13.31 5.51
CA TYR A 197 -5.14 -12.37 4.71
C TYR A 197 -4.71 -11.20 5.58
N THR A 198 -3.46 -10.77 5.45
CA THR A 198 -2.94 -9.56 6.11
C THR A 198 -1.76 -9.00 5.33
N THR A 199 -1.54 -7.69 5.43
CA THR A 199 -0.26 -7.10 5.02
C THR A 199 0.77 -7.26 6.12
N CYS A 200 2.04 -7.26 5.76
CA CYS A 200 3.10 -7.36 6.75
C CYS A 200 3.15 -6.15 7.69
N GLU A 201 2.71 -5.00 7.23
CA GLU A 201 2.54 -3.80 8.04
C GLU A 201 1.44 -3.99 9.08
N GLU A 202 0.27 -4.48 8.68
CA GLU A 202 -0.85 -4.76 9.57
C GLU A 202 -0.49 -5.83 10.59
N PHE A 203 0.16 -6.92 10.16
CA PHE A 203 0.71 -7.95 11.06
C PHE A 203 1.62 -7.35 12.14
N THR A 204 2.52 -6.42 11.72
CA THR A 204 3.41 -5.73 12.65
C THR A 204 2.65 -4.89 13.67
N ASN A 205 1.69 -4.09 13.21
CA ASN A 205 0.91 -3.20 14.05
C ASN A 205 0.08 -4.00 15.07
N GLN A 206 -0.53 -5.08 14.62
CA GLN A 206 -1.29 -5.99 15.49
C GLN A 206 -0.39 -6.70 16.51
N TYR A 207 0.82 -7.13 16.10
CA TYR A 207 1.77 -7.78 17.00
C TYR A 207 2.27 -6.83 18.09
N VAL A 208 2.65 -5.61 17.72
CA VAL A 208 3.11 -4.58 18.67
C VAL A 208 1.97 -4.22 19.65
N SER A 209 0.77 -4.03 19.15
CA SER A 209 -0.41 -3.75 19.96
C SER A 209 -0.71 -4.88 20.93
N ALA A 210 -0.62 -6.14 20.47
CA ALA A 210 -0.83 -7.33 21.31
C ALA A 210 0.19 -7.43 22.46
N ILE A 211 1.46 -7.06 22.20
CA ILE A 211 2.49 -6.99 23.25
C ILE A 211 2.16 -5.91 24.27
N GLN A 212 1.84 -4.69 23.80
CA GLN A 212 1.53 -3.57 24.69
C GLN A 212 0.31 -3.81 25.60
N GLN A 213 -0.67 -4.55 25.08
CA GLN A 213 -1.92 -4.86 25.81
C GLN A 213 -1.88 -6.20 26.56
N GLY A 214 -0.78 -6.97 26.47
CA GLY A 214 -0.68 -8.29 27.09
C GLY A 214 -1.54 -9.38 26.42
N ASN A 215 -2.01 -9.13 25.18
CA ASN A 215 -2.94 -10.01 24.44
C ASN A 215 -2.23 -10.90 23.39
N THR A 216 -0.95 -11.19 23.59
CA THR A 216 -0.13 -11.97 22.64
C THR A 216 -0.69 -13.36 22.35
N GLU A 217 -1.41 -13.96 23.28
CA GLU A 217 -2.03 -15.28 23.10
C GLU A 217 -3.21 -15.21 22.11
N GLN A 218 -4.04 -14.18 22.19
CA GLN A 218 -5.13 -13.97 21.23
C GLN A 218 -4.61 -13.73 19.82
N PHE A 219 -3.57 -12.92 19.68
CA PHE A 219 -2.86 -12.71 18.43
C PHE A 219 -2.34 -14.04 17.85
N ARG A 220 -1.63 -14.82 18.65
CA ARG A 220 -1.11 -16.13 18.23
C ARG A 220 -2.22 -17.08 17.80
N ASN A 221 -3.31 -17.16 18.56
CA ASN A 221 -4.43 -18.04 18.25
C ASN A 221 -5.09 -17.65 16.92
N MET A 222 -5.28 -16.36 16.64
CA MET A 222 -5.86 -15.89 15.38
C MET A 222 -5.06 -16.36 14.15
N TYR A 223 -3.74 -16.17 14.18
CA TYR A 223 -2.91 -16.56 13.03
C TYR A 223 -2.66 -18.06 12.93
N ARG A 224 -2.52 -18.76 14.08
CA ARG A 224 -2.23 -20.19 14.12
C ARG A 224 -3.45 -21.08 13.87
N SER A 225 -4.67 -20.55 14.04
CA SER A 225 -5.90 -21.29 13.70
C SER A 225 -6.18 -21.31 12.20
N ALA A 226 -5.52 -20.48 11.41
CA ALA A 226 -5.73 -20.41 9.97
C ALA A 226 -5.32 -21.70 9.27
N ASP A 227 -6.12 -22.17 8.31
CA ASP A 227 -5.73 -23.22 7.36
C ASP A 227 -4.79 -22.66 6.29
N VAL A 228 -4.97 -21.39 5.93
CA VAL A 228 -4.13 -20.67 4.96
C VAL A 228 -3.81 -19.27 5.47
N LEU A 229 -2.51 -18.94 5.54
CA LEU A 229 -2.01 -17.62 5.82
C LEU A 229 -1.54 -16.96 4.51
N LEU A 230 -2.13 -15.82 4.19
CA LEU A 230 -1.75 -14.97 3.06
C LEU A 230 -1.13 -13.69 3.60
N LEU A 231 0.19 -13.53 3.40
CA LEU A 231 0.95 -12.39 3.90
C LEU A 231 1.46 -11.55 2.72
N ASP A 232 0.99 -10.31 2.63
CA ASP A 232 1.39 -9.39 1.56
C ASP A 232 2.59 -8.53 1.99
N ASP A 233 3.53 -8.32 1.08
CA ASP A 233 4.65 -7.39 1.19
C ASP A 233 5.60 -7.63 2.38
N ILE A 234 6.29 -8.80 2.39
CA ILE A 234 7.21 -9.20 3.47
C ILE A 234 8.36 -8.24 3.71
N GLN A 235 8.72 -7.39 2.75
CA GLN A 235 9.77 -6.39 2.90
C GLN A 235 9.50 -5.40 4.05
N PHE A 236 8.26 -5.24 4.50
CA PHE A 236 7.93 -4.39 5.65
C PHE A 236 8.32 -4.99 7.02
N LEU A 237 8.81 -6.25 7.05
CA LEU A 237 9.47 -6.82 8.25
C LEU A 237 10.93 -6.37 8.42
N ILE A 238 11.53 -5.77 7.41
CA ILE A 238 12.92 -5.32 7.43
C ILE A 238 13.13 -4.34 8.61
N ALA A 239 14.24 -4.52 9.35
CA ALA A 239 14.63 -3.71 10.50
C ALA A 239 13.65 -3.73 11.71
N LYS A 240 12.76 -4.73 11.81
CA LYS A 240 11.81 -4.89 12.93
C LYS A 240 12.06 -6.21 13.66
N GLU A 241 13.18 -6.34 14.38
CA GLU A 241 13.63 -7.59 15.01
C GLU A 241 12.57 -8.31 15.84
N GLN A 242 11.86 -7.60 16.72
CA GLN A 242 10.78 -8.21 17.53
C GLN A 242 9.63 -8.77 16.69
N THR A 243 9.28 -8.10 15.61
CA THR A 243 8.23 -8.56 14.70
C THR A 243 8.71 -9.74 13.88
N GLN A 244 9.98 -9.76 13.46
CA GLN A 244 10.57 -10.90 12.78
C GLN A 244 10.54 -12.16 13.65
N GLU A 245 10.82 -12.02 14.95
CA GLU A 245 10.70 -13.13 15.91
C GLU A 245 9.25 -13.62 16.03
N GLY A 246 8.28 -12.70 16.17
CA GLY A 246 6.84 -13.05 16.22
C GLY A 246 6.37 -13.75 14.96
N PHE A 247 6.83 -13.26 13.79
CA PHE A 247 6.55 -13.87 12.50
C PHE A 247 7.17 -15.28 12.40
N PHE A 248 8.43 -15.44 12.77
CA PHE A 248 9.13 -16.72 12.75
C PHE A 248 8.38 -17.79 13.57
N HIS A 249 7.91 -17.45 14.76
CA HIS A 249 7.14 -18.38 15.58
C HIS A 249 5.77 -18.71 14.98
N THR A 250 5.10 -17.74 14.35
CA THR A 250 3.84 -17.97 13.66
C THR A 250 4.03 -18.85 12.43
N PHE A 251 5.04 -18.54 11.62
CA PHE A 251 5.43 -19.35 10.47
C PHE A 251 5.69 -20.80 10.84
N ASN A 252 6.52 -21.04 11.87
CA ASN A 252 6.85 -22.39 12.32
C ASN A 252 5.63 -23.18 12.77
N ALA A 253 4.74 -22.55 13.54
CA ALA A 253 3.53 -23.19 14.01
C ALA A 253 2.62 -23.64 12.87
N LEU A 254 2.43 -22.80 11.87
CA LEU A 254 1.63 -23.12 10.68
C LEU A 254 2.31 -24.19 9.80
N HIS A 255 3.60 -24.04 9.55
CA HIS A 255 4.34 -24.97 8.70
C HIS A 255 4.40 -26.40 9.31
N MET A 256 4.62 -26.51 10.63
CA MET A 256 4.62 -27.79 11.33
C MET A 256 3.23 -28.45 11.37
N ALA A 257 2.17 -27.64 11.31
CA ALA A 257 0.79 -28.12 11.21
C ALA A 257 0.34 -28.39 9.76
N ASN A 258 1.25 -28.34 8.78
CA ASN A 258 0.97 -28.44 7.34
C ASN A 258 -0.08 -27.44 6.85
N ARG A 259 -0.16 -26.24 7.46
CA ARG A 259 -1.02 -25.16 7.01
C ARG A 259 -0.33 -24.40 5.89
N GLN A 260 -1.09 -24.01 4.88
CA GLN A 260 -0.53 -23.29 3.73
C GLN A 260 -0.08 -21.88 4.12
N ILE A 261 1.11 -21.51 3.68
CA ILE A 261 1.65 -20.16 3.81
C ILE A 261 1.95 -19.63 2.41
N VAL A 262 1.38 -18.46 2.09
CA VAL A 262 1.68 -17.75 0.83
C VAL A 262 2.14 -16.34 1.18
N ILE A 263 3.26 -15.94 0.60
CA ILE A 263 3.93 -14.68 0.92
C ILE A 263 4.25 -13.93 -0.36
N THR A 264 4.10 -12.61 -0.35
CA THR A 264 4.57 -11.78 -1.46
C THR A 264 5.78 -10.94 -1.07
N SER A 265 6.60 -10.58 -2.07
CA SER A 265 7.76 -9.70 -1.93
C SER A 265 7.89 -8.77 -3.14
N ASP A 266 8.40 -7.56 -2.93
CA ASP A 266 8.69 -6.61 -4.02
C ASP A 266 10.01 -6.93 -4.76
N ARG A 267 10.80 -7.85 -4.22
CA ARG A 267 12.12 -8.27 -4.74
C ARG A 267 12.45 -9.70 -4.35
N PRO A 268 13.47 -10.33 -4.96
CA PRO A 268 13.90 -11.68 -4.60
C PRO A 268 14.25 -11.80 -3.11
N ILE A 269 13.81 -12.87 -2.44
CA ILE A 269 14.07 -13.10 -1.00
C ILE A 269 15.56 -13.06 -0.67
N ALA A 270 16.41 -13.58 -1.54
CA ALA A 270 17.88 -13.57 -1.37
C ALA A 270 18.48 -12.16 -1.31
N SER A 271 17.78 -11.14 -1.85
CA SER A 271 18.21 -9.73 -1.79
C SER A 271 17.74 -8.99 -0.53
N LEU A 272 16.91 -9.60 0.30
CA LEU A 272 16.44 -9.03 1.57
C LEU A 272 17.47 -9.30 2.68
N SER A 273 18.64 -8.67 2.57
CA SER A 273 19.81 -8.91 3.43
C SER A 273 19.60 -8.60 4.91
N VAL A 274 18.54 -7.88 5.26
CA VAL A 274 18.19 -7.47 6.64
C VAL A 274 17.12 -8.37 7.27
N LEU A 275 16.58 -9.35 6.53
CA LEU A 275 15.77 -10.42 7.10
C LEU A 275 16.69 -11.43 7.80
N GLU A 276 16.24 -11.89 8.96
CA GLU A 276 16.98 -12.93 9.68
C GLU A 276 17.23 -14.16 8.79
N PRO A 277 18.46 -14.72 8.81
CA PRO A 277 18.82 -15.87 7.96
C PRO A 277 17.90 -17.09 8.15
N ARG A 278 17.37 -17.29 9.36
CA ARG A 278 16.42 -18.36 9.67
C ARG A 278 15.07 -18.19 8.95
N ILE A 279 14.59 -16.96 8.74
CA ILE A 279 13.37 -16.67 7.98
C ILE A 279 13.64 -16.90 6.50
N THR A 280 14.70 -16.27 5.97
CA THR A 280 15.11 -16.41 4.57
C THR A 280 15.28 -17.89 4.17
N SER A 281 15.97 -18.70 4.99
CA SER A 281 16.16 -20.12 4.73
C SER A 281 14.84 -20.89 4.63
N ARG A 282 13.85 -20.55 5.48
CA ARG A 282 12.54 -21.21 5.45
C ARG A 282 11.70 -20.81 4.25
N LEU A 283 11.75 -19.53 3.87
CA LEU A 283 11.06 -19.04 2.69
C LEU A 283 11.62 -19.67 1.40
N MET A 284 12.93 -19.84 1.34
CA MET A 284 13.61 -20.50 0.22
C MET A 284 13.43 -22.03 0.21
N GLY A 285 12.96 -22.63 1.30
CA GLY A 285 12.65 -24.05 1.40
C GLY A 285 11.40 -24.48 0.65
N GLY A 286 10.55 -23.52 0.25
CA GLY A 286 9.34 -23.76 -0.55
C GLY A 286 9.54 -23.42 -2.04
N LEU A 287 8.44 -23.10 -2.72
CA LEU A 287 8.49 -22.61 -4.09
C LEU A 287 8.56 -21.08 -4.11
N VAL A 288 9.58 -20.55 -4.78
CA VAL A 288 9.74 -19.11 -5.05
C VAL A 288 9.46 -18.88 -6.53
N ALA A 289 8.38 -18.18 -6.85
CA ALA A 289 7.96 -17.90 -8.22
C ALA A 289 8.00 -16.38 -8.49
N ASP A 290 8.60 -16.00 -9.61
CA ASP A 290 8.64 -14.61 -10.07
C ASP A 290 7.47 -14.27 -10.97
N ILE A 291 7.11 -12.99 -10.97
CA ILE A 291 6.20 -12.40 -11.94
C ILE A 291 6.98 -11.29 -12.65
N GLN A 292 7.25 -11.48 -13.91
CA GLN A 292 8.00 -10.53 -14.72
C GLN A 292 7.07 -9.51 -15.39
N SER A 293 7.66 -8.41 -15.90
CA SER A 293 6.92 -7.43 -16.69
C SER A 293 6.33 -8.09 -17.93
N PRO A 294 5.02 -7.92 -18.19
CA PRO A 294 4.35 -8.57 -19.29
C PRO A 294 4.82 -8.03 -20.65
N PRO A 295 4.98 -8.89 -21.67
CA PRO A 295 5.22 -8.46 -23.05
C PRO A 295 4.00 -7.70 -23.61
N LEU A 296 4.17 -7.07 -24.78
CA LEU A 296 3.15 -6.23 -25.39
C LEU A 296 1.81 -6.96 -25.58
N GLU A 297 1.85 -8.20 -26.02
CA GLU A 297 0.69 -9.04 -26.27
C GLU A 297 -0.13 -9.27 -24.97
N THR A 298 0.58 -9.56 -23.88
CA THR A 298 -0.08 -9.75 -22.57
C THR A 298 -0.63 -8.42 -22.04
N ARG A 299 0.09 -7.29 -22.23
CA ARG A 299 -0.44 -5.97 -21.84
C ARG A 299 -1.72 -5.63 -22.63
N LEU A 300 -1.72 -5.90 -23.92
CA LEU A 300 -2.90 -5.69 -24.77
C LEU A 300 -4.07 -6.57 -24.32
N ALA A 301 -3.82 -7.85 -24.01
CA ALA A 301 -4.84 -8.76 -23.51
C ALA A 301 -5.42 -8.26 -22.16
N ILE A 302 -4.59 -7.75 -21.26
CA ILE A 302 -5.02 -7.15 -19.99
C ILE A 302 -5.94 -5.95 -20.24
N LEU A 303 -5.53 -5.03 -21.14
CA LEU A 303 -6.34 -3.85 -21.47
C LEU A 303 -7.68 -4.24 -22.09
N GLN A 304 -7.71 -5.19 -23.02
CA GLN A 304 -8.94 -5.69 -23.64
C GLN A 304 -9.88 -6.32 -22.61
N PHE A 305 -9.34 -7.15 -21.73
CA PHE A 305 -10.11 -7.77 -20.65
C PHE A 305 -10.72 -6.72 -19.70
N LYS A 306 -9.93 -5.74 -19.29
CA LYS A 306 -10.37 -4.66 -18.39
C LYS A 306 -11.37 -3.71 -19.06
N ALA A 307 -11.17 -3.37 -20.33
CA ALA A 307 -12.13 -2.56 -21.10
C ALA A 307 -13.52 -3.23 -21.18
N LYS A 308 -13.58 -4.56 -21.39
CA LYS A 308 -14.81 -5.32 -21.34
C LYS A 308 -15.49 -5.25 -19.97
N GLN A 309 -14.72 -5.34 -18.87
CA GLN A 309 -15.26 -5.22 -17.52
C GLN A 309 -15.87 -3.83 -17.25
N LEU A 310 -15.26 -2.77 -17.79
CA LEU A 310 -15.72 -1.39 -17.65
C LEU A 310 -16.97 -1.11 -18.52
N LYS A 311 -17.38 -2.07 -19.37
CA LYS A 311 -18.51 -1.92 -20.34
C LYS A 311 -18.35 -0.66 -21.21
N CYS A 312 -17.12 -0.28 -21.51
CA CYS A 312 -16.78 0.87 -22.31
C CYS A 312 -16.26 0.41 -23.68
N HIS A 313 -16.79 1.01 -24.76
CA HIS A 313 -16.27 0.77 -26.09
C HIS A 313 -15.03 1.62 -26.31
N ILE A 314 -13.85 1.01 -26.25
CA ILE A 314 -12.56 1.66 -26.51
C ILE A 314 -12.00 1.06 -27.79
N PRO A 315 -11.67 1.89 -28.82
CA PRO A 315 -11.11 1.40 -30.07
C PRO A 315 -9.85 0.57 -29.88
N ALA A 316 -9.66 -0.46 -30.69
CA ALA A 316 -8.49 -1.34 -30.60
C ALA A 316 -7.16 -0.58 -30.72
N GLU A 317 -7.11 0.42 -31.61
CA GLU A 317 -5.96 1.29 -31.82
C GLU A 317 -5.54 2.05 -30.54
N VAL A 318 -6.53 2.48 -29.75
CA VAL A 318 -6.29 3.17 -28.49
C VAL A 318 -5.73 2.21 -27.42
N LEU A 319 -6.26 0.98 -27.35
CA LEU A 319 -5.73 -0.05 -26.44
C LEU A 319 -4.30 -0.44 -26.82
N GLU A 320 -4.03 -0.57 -28.11
CA GLU A 320 -2.68 -0.86 -28.63
C GLU A 320 -1.70 0.27 -28.32
N PHE A 321 -2.12 1.53 -28.55
CA PHE A 321 -1.33 2.71 -28.20
C PHE A 321 -0.97 2.75 -26.70
N LEU A 322 -1.95 2.49 -25.81
CA LEU A 322 -1.70 2.41 -24.38
C LEU A 322 -0.73 1.28 -24.02
N ALA A 323 -0.92 0.09 -24.61
CA ALA A 323 -0.06 -1.07 -24.37
C ALA A 323 1.39 -0.84 -24.81
N GLN A 324 1.60 -0.12 -25.92
CA GLN A 324 2.94 0.22 -26.41
C GLN A 324 3.62 1.27 -25.53
N ARG A 325 2.86 2.25 -25.07
CA ARG A 325 3.41 3.40 -24.35
C ARG A 325 3.67 3.13 -22.86
N ILE A 326 2.84 2.30 -22.22
CA ILE A 326 2.94 2.01 -20.80
C ILE A 326 3.59 0.64 -20.60
N GLN A 327 4.86 0.65 -20.20
CA GLN A 327 5.66 -0.56 -20.04
C GLN A 327 6.07 -0.81 -18.58
N SER A 328 5.84 0.14 -17.69
CA SER A 328 6.33 0.15 -16.32
C SER A 328 5.67 -0.93 -15.45
N ASN A 329 4.33 -0.92 -15.37
CA ASN A 329 3.58 -1.87 -14.54
C ASN A 329 2.09 -1.90 -14.93
N ILE A 330 1.40 -2.98 -14.49
CA ILE A 330 -0.02 -3.20 -14.80
C ILE A 330 -0.92 -2.20 -14.07
N ARG A 331 -0.54 -1.75 -12.86
CA ARG A 331 -1.33 -0.77 -12.10
C ARG A 331 -1.40 0.57 -12.82
N GLU A 332 -0.30 1.01 -13.43
CA GLU A 332 -0.27 2.22 -14.25
C GLU A 332 -1.06 2.04 -15.56
N LEU A 333 -0.94 0.86 -16.16
CA LEU A 333 -1.69 0.49 -17.35
C LEU A 333 -3.21 0.56 -17.10
N GLU A 334 -3.70 -0.05 -16.02
CA GLU A 334 -5.10 -0.01 -15.59
C GLU A 334 -5.54 1.42 -15.21
N GLY A 335 -4.69 2.16 -14.52
CA GLY A 335 -4.98 3.55 -14.13
C GLY A 335 -5.22 4.46 -15.33
N ASN A 336 -4.41 4.33 -16.38
CA ASN A 336 -4.59 5.09 -17.62
C ASN A 336 -5.82 4.62 -18.41
N LEU A 337 -6.09 3.30 -18.46
CA LEU A 337 -7.32 2.78 -19.07
C LEU A 337 -8.56 3.34 -18.39
N ASN A 338 -8.59 3.38 -17.04
CA ASN A 338 -9.72 3.93 -16.29
C ASN A 338 -9.95 5.42 -16.60
N ARG A 339 -8.88 6.22 -16.77
CA ARG A 339 -9.01 7.63 -17.17
C ARG A 339 -9.61 7.77 -18.56
N VAL A 340 -9.12 6.97 -19.50
CA VAL A 340 -9.63 6.93 -20.88
C VAL A 340 -11.11 6.52 -20.90
N ALA A 341 -11.48 5.48 -20.15
CA ALA A 341 -12.85 5.04 -20.02
C ALA A 341 -13.78 6.10 -19.39
N ALA A 342 -13.32 6.75 -18.32
CA ALA A 342 -14.08 7.85 -17.70
C ALA A 342 -14.29 9.03 -18.66
N TRP A 343 -13.27 9.39 -19.43
CA TRP A 343 -13.39 10.43 -20.45
C TRP A 343 -14.41 10.09 -21.55
N SER A 344 -14.39 8.84 -22.06
CA SER A 344 -15.33 8.34 -23.05
C SER A 344 -16.77 8.41 -22.54
N GLN A 345 -17.03 7.88 -21.35
CA GLN A 345 -18.35 7.88 -20.74
C GLN A 345 -18.89 9.29 -20.46
N PHE A 346 -18.01 10.24 -20.13
CA PHE A 346 -18.42 11.62 -19.81
C PHE A 346 -18.82 12.42 -21.05
N ARG A 347 -18.20 12.16 -22.21
CA ARG A 347 -18.42 12.95 -23.44
C ARG A 347 -19.33 12.30 -24.49
N ASP A 348 -19.64 11.02 -24.34
CA ASP A 348 -20.40 10.22 -25.32
C ASP A 348 -19.83 10.34 -26.76
N VAL A 349 -18.50 10.38 -26.87
CA VAL A 349 -17.77 10.52 -28.12
C VAL A 349 -16.75 9.40 -28.24
N GLU A 350 -16.55 8.93 -29.47
CA GLU A 350 -15.49 7.95 -29.75
C GLU A 350 -14.11 8.55 -29.48
N ILE A 351 -13.31 7.85 -28.68
CA ILE A 351 -11.99 8.32 -28.24
C ILE A 351 -10.96 8.15 -29.36
N THR A 352 -10.18 9.21 -29.59
CA THR A 352 -9.05 9.22 -30.51
C THR A 352 -7.70 9.08 -29.77
N ILE A 353 -6.63 8.71 -30.49
CA ILE A 353 -5.26 8.66 -29.96
C ILE A 353 -4.81 10.05 -29.44
N GLU A 354 -5.27 11.13 -30.08
CA GLU A 354 -4.97 12.51 -29.65
C GLU A 354 -5.59 12.82 -28.29
N ASP A 355 -6.84 12.38 -28.07
CA ASP A 355 -7.49 12.52 -26.77
C ASP A 355 -6.73 11.75 -25.68
N VAL A 356 -6.36 10.49 -25.97
CA VAL A 356 -5.57 9.66 -25.05
C VAL A 356 -4.24 10.33 -24.69
N THR A 357 -3.54 10.88 -25.70
CA THR A 357 -2.27 11.59 -25.48
C THR A 357 -2.47 12.77 -24.53
N ARG A 358 -3.55 13.53 -24.69
CA ARG A 358 -3.89 14.67 -23.83
C ARG A 358 -4.29 14.25 -22.42
N ILE A 359 -5.13 13.22 -22.29
CA ILE A 359 -5.62 12.70 -21.00
C ILE A 359 -4.49 12.10 -20.17
N THR A 360 -3.53 11.45 -20.84
CA THR A 360 -2.42 10.76 -20.20
C THR A 360 -1.17 11.63 -20.02
N ALA A 361 -1.12 12.83 -20.64
CA ALA A 361 0.04 13.72 -20.59
C ALA A 361 0.48 14.12 -19.17
N GLY A 362 -0.45 14.17 -18.22
CA GLY A 362 -0.14 14.48 -16.82
C GLY A 362 0.31 13.28 -15.97
N THR A 363 0.13 12.04 -16.49
CA THR A 363 0.45 10.79 -15.74
C THR A 363 1.57 10.00 -16.40
N LEU A 364 1.54 9.94 -17.69
CA LEU A 364 2.72 9.64 -18.47
C LEU A 364 3.55 10.91 -18.40
N GLY A 365 4.21 11.16 -17.28
CA GLY A 365 5.11 12.29 -17.11
C GLY A 365 5.87 12.39 -18.40
N GLN A 366 5.97 13.55 -19.04
CA GLN A 366 6.42 13.78 -20.41
C GLN A 366 7.41 12.71 -20.88
N GLY A 367 6.90 11.54 -21.14
CA GLY A 367 7.59 10.48 -21.81
C GLY A 367 7.53 10.81 -23.32
N HIS A 368 8.11 11.92 -23.67
CA HIS A 368 9.10 11.83 -24.72
C HIS A 368 9.95 10.65 -24.32
N GLY A 369 10.11 9.66 -25.19
CA GLY A 369 11.13 8.64 -25.03
C GLY A 369 12.48 9.30 -24.77
N ILE A 370 12.68 9.74 -23.55
CA ILE A 370 14.01 9.96 -23.03
C ILE A 370 14.48 8.53 -22.83
N THR A 371 15.04 8.00 -23.90
CA THR A 371 15.95 6.86 -23.76
C THR A 371 16.97 7.38 -22.76
N ILE A 372 16.84 6.95 -21.50
CA ILE A 372 17.81 7.31 -20.48
C ILE A 372 19.12 6.73 -20.97
N THR A 373 19.93 7.63 -21.56
CA THR A 373 21.23 7.26 -22.09
C THR A 373 22.25 7.35 -20.96
N ASP A 374 23.32 6.61 -21.11
CA ASP A 374 24.49 6.70 -20.24
C ASP A 374 25.00 8.14 -20.08
N THR A 375 24.96 8.92 -21.15
CA THR A 375 25.34 10.35 -21.16
C THR A 375 24.40 11.20 -20.31
N THR A 376 23.08 10.95 -20.36
CA THR A 376 22.09 11.68 -19.55
C THR A 376 22.30 11.44 -18.06
N VAL A 377 22.53 10.16 -17.67
CA VAL A 377 22.78 9.80 -16.27
C VAL A 377 24.05 10.46 -15.74
N ILE A 378 25.14 10.39 -16.52
CA ILE A 378 26.43 10.98 -16.10
C ILE A 378 26.34 12.51 -16.02
N ALA A 379 25.63 13.16 -16.96
CA ALA A 379 25.41 14.60 -16.93
C ALA A 379 24.61 15.00 -15.68
N ALA A 380 23.50 14.34 -15.38
CA ALA A 380 22.68 14.64 -14.20
C ALA A 380 23.47 14.49 -12.88
N VAL A 381 24.29 13.43 -12.76
CA VAL A 381 25.17 13.25 -11.59
C VAL A 381 26.25 14.35 -11.53
N SER A 382 26.83 14.70 -12.68
CA SER A 382 27.83 15.78 -12.82
C SER A 382 27.27 17.11 -12.35
N ASP A 383 26.09 17.48 -12.82
CA ASP A 383 25.43 18.75 -12.52
C ASP A 383 25.01 18.83 -11.05
N HIS A 384 24.41 17.75 -10.51
CA HIS A 384 23.98 17.73 -9.12
C HIS A 384 25.13 17.91 -8.11
N PHE A 385 26.26 17.25 -8.33
CA PHE A 385 27.41 17.32 -7.43
C PHE A 385 28.43 18.39 -7.81
N GLY A 386 28.26 19.09 -8.94
CA GLY A 386 29.21 20.10 -9.43
C GLY A 386 30.57 19.52 -9.80
N ILE A 387 30.65 18.26 -10.22
CA ILE A 387 31.89 17.56 -10.58
C ILE A 387 31.85 17.18 -12.06
N ALA A 388 32.80 17.71 -12.84
CA ALA A 388 32.85 17.45 -14.28
C ALA A 388 32.86 15.94 -14.61
N ALA A 389 32.11 15.54 -15.65
CA ALA A 389 31.96 14.16 -16.10
C ALA A 389 33.29 13.43 -16.32
N ASP A 390 34.32 14.14 -16.79
CA ASP A 390 35.68 13.60 -16.99
C ASP A 390 36.35 13.20 -15.67
N HIS A 391 36.06 13.91 -14.58
CA HIS A 391 36.55 13.53 -13.26
C HIS A 391 35.83 12.30 -12.72
N ILE A 392 34.53 12.16 -13.01
CA ILE A 392 33.73 10.97 -12.64
C ILE A 392 34.30 9.74 -13.38
N LYS A 393 34.59 9.86 -14.67
CA LYS A 393 35.22 8.80 -15.49
C LYS A 393 36.69 8.58 -15.16
N GLY A 394 37.36 9.61 -14.63
CA GLY A 394 38.80 9.60 -14.34
C GLY A 394 39.23 8.71 -13.19
N LYS A 395 40.55 8.68 -12.92
CA LYS A 395 41.19 7.88 -11.85
C LYS A 395 41.20 8.55 -10.47
N SER A 396 40.54 9.70 -10.31
CA SER A 396 40.52 10.44 -9.05
C SER A 396 39.99 9.58 -7.89
N ARG A 397 40.70 9.65 -6.73
CA ARG A 397 40.35 8.95 -5.47
C ARG A 397 39.81 9.91 -4.40
N ARG A 398 39.55 11.18 -4.73
CA ARG A 398 38.94 12.14 -3.80
C ARG A 398 37.58 11.63 -3.35
N LYS A 399 37.27 11.71 -2.06
CA LYS A 399 36.07 11.14 -1.42
C LYS A 399 34.77 11.50 -2.16
N MET A 400 34.60 12.78 -2.51
CA MET A 400 33.42 13.24 -3.27
C MET A 400 33.35 12.65 -4.69
N THR A 401 34.46 12.64 -5.43
CA THR A 401 34.50 12.06 -6.80
C THR A 401 34.21 10.55 -6.78
N VAL A 402 34.67 9.86 -5.73
CA VAL A 402 34.37 8.43 -5.56
C VAL A 402 32.88 8.23 -5.28
N LEU A 403 32.27 9.05 -4.42
CA LEU A 403 30.83 8.99 -4.13
C LEU A 403 30.02 9.25 -5.40
N CYS A 404 30.30 10.31 -6.15
CA CYS A 404 29.61 10.63 -7.41
C CYS A 404 29.72 9.48 -8.41
N ARG A 405 30.90 8.86 -8.51
CA ARG A 405 31.10 7.69 -9.38
C ARG A 405 30.27 6.48 -8.93
N GLN A 406 30.18 6.24 -7.63
CA GLN A 406 29.36 5.15 -7.08
C GLN A 406 27.87 5.42 -7.31
N VAL A 407 27.39 6.66 -7.15
CA VAL A 407 26.02 7.07 -7.49
C VAL A 407 25.75 6.92 -9.00
N ALA A 408 26.72 7.26 -9.85
CA ALA A 408 26.60 7.04 -11.29
C ALA A 408 26.52 5.53 -11.63
N MET A 409 27.33 4.68 -10.98
CA MET A 409 27.25 3.21 -11.15
C MET A 409 25.88 2.68 -10.76
N TYR A 410 25.34 3.15 -9.64
CA TYR A 410 24.02 2.77 -9.14
C TYR A 410 22.93 3.19 -10.13
N LEU A 411 22.87 4.47 -10.52
CA LEU A 411 21.84 4.97 -11.42
C LEU A 411 21.94 4.37 -12.84
N LEU A 412 23.15 4.17 -13.39
CA LEU A 412 23.34 3.49 -14.66
C LEU A 412 22.81 2.06 -14.63
N ARG A 413 22.96 1.36 -13.49
CA ARG A 413 22.46 0.00 -13.35
C ARG A 413 20.94 -0.06 -13.19
N GLU A 414 20.36 0.89 -12.43
CA GLU A 414 18.93 0.92 -12.14
C GLU A 414 18.09 1.51 -13.28
N GLU A 415 18.63 2.54 -13.99
CA GLU A 415 17.85 3.33 -14.97
C GLU A 415 18.16 2.94 -16.43
N THR A 416 19.16 2.07 -16.66
CA THR A 416 19.51 1.62 -18.02
C THR A 416 19.63 0.10 -18.11
N SER A 417 19.57 -0.44 -19.31
CA SER A 417 19.78 -1.89 -19.57
C SER A 417 21.25 -2.28 -19.67
N LEU A 418 22.20 -1.43 -19.25
CA LEU A 418 23.62 -1.67 -19.40
C LEU A 418 24.11 -2.80 -18.48
N SER A 419 24.95 -3.69 -19.02
CA SER A 419 25.64 -4.69 -18.21
C SER A 419 26.73 -4.04 -17.35
N LEU A 420 27.10 -4.70 -16.23
CA LEU A 420 28.17 -4.21 -15.33
C LEU A 420 29.50 -3.98 -16.09
N ASN A 421 29.79 -4.81 -17.09
CA ASN A 421 30.97 -4.64 -17.95
C ASN A 421 30.87 -3.38 -18.83
N ALA A 422 29.68 -3.08 -19.37
CA ALA A 422 29.43 -1.88 -20.16
C ALA A 422 29.58 -0.61 -19.32
N ILE A 423 28.99 -0.62 -18.11
CA ILE A 423 29.10 0.47 -17.13
C ILE A 423 30.57 0.70 -16.72
N GLY A 424 31.30 -0.39 -16.51
CA GLY A 424 32.74 -0.32 -16.18
C GLY A 424 33.58 0.33 -17.26
N LYS A 425 33.36 -0.04 -18.54
CA LYS A 425 34.01 0.58 -19.70
C LYS A 425 33.71 2.08 -19.80
N LEU A 426 32.44 2.45 -19.62
CA LEU A 426 31.95 3.81 -19.69
C LEU A 426 32.55 4.72 -18.61
N LEU A 427 32.76 4.18 -17.42
CA LEU A 427 33.32 4.92 -16.29
C LEU A 427 34.84 4.80 -16.16
N GLY A 428 35.54 4.68 -17.30
CA GLY A 428 37.00 4.72 -17.38
C GLY A 428 37.70 3.38 -17.29
N GLY A 429 37.08 2.32 -17.83
CA GLY A 429 37.68 1.00 -17.96
C GLY A 429 37.80 0.24 -16.64
N ARG A 430 36.77 0.35 -15.77
CA ARG A 430 36.72 -0.34 -14.48
C ARG A 430 36.19 -1.75 -14.65
N ASP A 431 36.68 -2.63 -13.80
CA ASP A 431 36.22 -4.01 -13.72
C ASP A 431 34.78 -4.08 -13.23
N HIS A 432 34.02 -5.07 -13.71
CA HIS A 432 32.66 -5.33 -13.34
C HIS A 432 32.45 -5.51 -11.82
N SER A 433 33.42 -6.08 -11.12
CA SER A 433 33.41 -6.24 -9.67
C SER A 433 33.45 -4.88 -8.95
N THR A 434 34.21 -3.92 -9.50
CA THR A 434 34.24 -2.54 -8.97
C THR A 434 32.91 -1.84 -9.16
N VAL A 435 32.22 -2.09 -10.28
CA VAL A 435 30.90 -1.53 -10.55
C VAL A 435 29.86 -2.14 -9.61
N LEU A 436 29.90 -3.46 -9.42
CA LEU A 436 29.01 -4.17 -8.49
C LEU A 436 29.18 -3.65 -7.07
N HIS A 437 30.42 -3.56 -6.56
CA HIS A 437 30.70 -2.99 -5.24
C HIS A 437 30.24 -1.54 -5.11
N GLY A 438 30.39 -0.73 -6.17
CA GLY A 438 29.91 0.66 -6.18
C GLY A 438 28.41 0.74 -6.06
N HIS A 439 27.69 -0.12 -6.80
CA HIS A 439 26.24 -0.25 -6.77
C HIS A 439 25.74 -0.70 -5.39
N GLU A 440 26.24 -1.81 -4.85
CA GLU A 440 25.86 -2.36 -3.55
C GLU A 440 26.09 -1.37 -2.42
N ARG A 441 27.21 -0.63 -2.46
CA ARG A 441 27.56 0.36 -1.45
C ARG A 441 26.58 1.54 -1.43
N VAL A 442 26.11 1.99 -2.58
CA VAL A 442 25.09 3.05 -2.68
C VAL A 442 23.73 2.51 -2.27
N SER A 443 23.36 1.34 -2.76
CA SER A 443 22.10 0.67 -2.40
C SER A 443 21.93 0.51 -0.88
N SER A 444 22.93 -0.01 -0.20
CA SER A 444 22.92 -0.17 1.28
C SER A 444 22.93 1.17 2.02
N ARG A 445 23.60 2.20 1.45
CA ARG A 445 23.66 3.51 2.11
C ARG A 445 22.41 4.34 1.95
N ILE A 446 21.69 4.23 0.85
CA ILE A 446 20.40 4.92 0.63
C ILE A 446 19.38 4.55 1.73
N GLU A 447 19.46 3.34 2.28
CA GLU A 447 18.58 2.89 3.35
C GLU A 447 18.87 3.55 4.71
N LEU A 448 20.12 3.98 4.93
CA LEU A 448 20.61 4.49 6.21
C LEU A 448 20.93 5.99 6.23
N ASP A 449 21.05 6.63 5.07
CA ASP A 449 21.52 8.00 4.89
C ASP A 449 20.47 8.80 4.11
N ASP A 450 19.61 9.54 4.82
CA ASP A 450 18.53 10.35 4.24
C ASP A 450 19.06 11.44 3.30
N SER A 451 20.25 11.97 3.54
CA SER A 451 20.88 12.96 2.64
C SER A 451 21.21 12.33 1.30
N LEU A 452 21.87 11.16 1.30
CA LEU A 452 22.21 10.45 0.09
C LEU A 452 20.94 9.99 -0.66
N ARG A 453 19.90 9.55 0.07
CA ARG A 453 18.59 9.23 -0.52
C ARG A 453 18.00 10.44 -1.23
N GLY A 454 18.02 11.61 -0.59
CA GLY A 454 17.55 12.87 -1.16
C GLY A 454 18.31 13.26 -2.43
N ASP A 455 19.63 13.11 -2.44
CA ASP A 455 20.48 13.39 -3.59
C ASP A 455 20.15 12.47 -4.78
N VAL A 456 20.04 11.15 -4.53
CA VAL A 456 19.70 10.17 -5.58
C VAL A 456 18.30 10.42 -6.14
N LEU A 457 17.30 10.76 -5.31
CA LEU A 457 15.96 11.10 -5.76
C LEU A 457 15.94 12.37 -6.63
N LYS A 458 16.68 13.41 -6.24
CA LYS A 458 16.80 14.65 -7.04
C LYS A 458 17.43 14.38 -8.41
N ILE A 459 18.52 13.59 -8.43
CA ILE A 459 19.17 13.22 -9.69
C ILE A 459 18.23 12.40 -10.57
N ARG A 460 17.54 11.42 -10.00
CA ARG A 460 16.54 10.62 -10.71
C ARG A 460 15.43 11.48 -11.33
N ASN A 461 14.90 12.43 -10.57
CA ASN A 461 13.91 13.38 -11.07
C ASN A 461 14.48 14.26 -12.19
N SER A 462 15.72 14.71 -12.10
CA SER A 462 16.39 15.47 -13.16
C SER A 462 16.58 14.63 -14.44
N ILE A 463 16.93 13.34 -14.32
CA ILE A 463 17.05 12.41 -15.46
C ILE A 463 15.69 12.22 -16.15
N LEU A 464 14.60 12.16 -15.37
CA LEU A 464 13.24 11.97 -15.86
C LEU A 464 12.56 13.26 -16.35
N GLY A 465 13.26 14.40 -16.38
CA GLY A 465 12.76 15.68 -16.91
C GLY A 465 11.85 16.45 -15.96
N GLY A 466 11.89 16.16 -14.67
CA GLY A 466 11.20 16.92 -13.64
C GLY A 466 12.09 18.07 -13.12
N SER A 467 11.88 19.29 -13.62
CA SER A 467 12.36 20.54 -12.99
C SER A 467 11.35 21.00 -11.97
#